data_ecf8c95e8a35ca42deabdb44470acb9b
#
_entry.id   ecf8c95e8a35ca42deabdb44470acb9b
#
_cell.length_a   1.000
_cell.length_b   1.000
_cell.length_c   1.000
_cell.angle_alpha   90.00
_cell.angle_beta   90.00
_cell.angle_gamma   90.00
#
_symmetry.space_group_name_H-M   'P 1'
#
loop_
_entity.id
_entity.type
_entity.pdbx_description
1 polymer ?
#
loop_
_entity_poly.entity_id
_entity_poly.type
_entity_poly.pdbx_seq_one_letter_code
_entity_poly.pdbx_strand_id
1 'polypeptide(L)'
;EVQKTTLPAGVVRIKANAEGFDPDYYCNLEAQTGGKAFLRCWHITEDYFLLLMYDRSLTETGFTANQLAIYQGETGKLTYVTGLPSADLISGFGNTPYVENGYAYMAVTTTEGYPSIYKIDPVGAVATKGVSIEATQISGVGKLQPQN
;
A
#
# COMPACT_ATOMS: atom_id res chain seq x y z
N GLU A 1 -20.53 6.88 -4.21
CA GLU A 1 -20.74 6.57 -2.78
C GLU A 1 -20.69 7.87 -1.99
N VAL A 2 -21.67 8.12 -1.12
CA VAL A 2 -21.69 9.34 -0.32
C VAL A 2 -20.76 9.15 0.85
N GLN A 3 -19.76 10.02 0.99
CA GLN A 3 -18.86 10.02 2.15
C GLN A 3 -19.69 10.26 3.43
N LYS A 4 -19.66 9.30 4.35
CA LYS A 4 -20.43 9.32 5.59
C LYS A 4 -19.68 9.89 6.79
N THR A 5 -18.39 10.21 6.62
CA THR A 5 -17.55 10.78 7.67
C THR A 5 -17.01 12.13 7.26
N THR A 6 -16.87 13.02 8.24
CA THR A 6 -16.21 14.32 8.09
C THR A 6 -14.75 14.28 8.58
N LEU A 7 -14.33 13.14 9.15
CA LEU A 7 -12.96 12.97 9.60
C LEU A 7 -12.06 12.58 8.41
N PRO A 8 -10.84 13.15 8.34
CA PRO A 8 -9.86 12.78 7.32
C PRO A 8 -9.46 11.31 7.40
N ALA A 9 -9.06 10.73 6.27
CA ALA A 9 -8.46 9.40 6.29
C ALA A 9 -7.15 9.42 7.10
N GLY A 10 -7.04 8.49 8.04
CA GLY A 10 -5.90 8.45 8.94
C GLY A 10 -5.74 7.09 9.61
N VAL A 11 -4.76 7.00 10.47
CA VAL A 11 -4.44 5.81 11.26
C VAL A 11 -4.64 6.11 12.73
N VAL A 12 -5.35 5.22 13.43
CA VAL A 12 -5.48 5.16 14.88
C VAL A 12 -4.75 3.93 15.39
N ARG A 13 -4.35 3.93 16.65
CA ARG A 13 -3.64 2.83 17.29
C ARG A 13 -4.41 2.30 18.48
N ILE A 14 -4.34 0.99 18.68
CA ILE A 14 -4.71 0.32 19.93
C ILE A 14 -3.42 -0.28 20.49
N LYS A 15 -3.01 0.14 21.70
CA LYS A 15 -1.84 -0.44 22.36
C LYS A 15 -2.13 -1.88 22.78
N ALA A 16 -1.11 -2.71 22.81
CA ALA A 16 -1.23 -4.07 23.32
C ALA A 16 -1.82 -4.06 24.74
N ASN A 17 -2.81 -4.94 24.99
CA ASN A 17 -3.57 -5.06 26.24
C ASN A 17 -4.44 -3.82 26.59
N ALA A 18 -4.68 -2.91 25.67
CA ALA A 18 -5.66 -1.83 25.85
C ALA A 18 -7.03 -2.23 25.28
N GLU A 19 -8.11 -1.75 25.89
CA GLU A 19 -9.49 -2.00 25.45
C GLU A 19 -10.03 -0.94 24.47
N GLY A 20 -9.26 0.13 24.21
CA GLY A 20 -9.66 1.24 23.35
C GLY A 20 -8.54 1.87 22.57
N PHE A 21 -8.90 2.82 21.74
CA PHE A 21 -7.94 3.59 20.96
C PHE A 21 -7.03 4.42 21.85
N ASP A 22 -5.76 4.53 21.43
CA ASP A 22 -4.78 5.42 22.04
C ASP A 22 -5.18 6.88 21.74
N PRO A 23 -5.58 7.66 22.74
CA PRO A 23 -6.07 9.02 22.52
C PRO A 23 -4.97 9.98 22.05
N ASP A 24 -3.70 9.62 22.27
CA ASP A 24 -2.55 10.42 21.90
C ASP A 24 -2.01 10.07 20.50
N TYR A 25 -2.66 9.13 19.80
CA TYR A 25 -2.21 8.68 18.50
C TYR A 25 -3.30 8.76 17.44
N TYR A 26 -3.23 9.78 16.63
CA TYR A 26 -3.96 9.90 15.37
C TYR A 26 -3.03 10.47 14.30
N CYS A 27 -2.82 9.72 13.25
CA CYS A 27 -2.05 10.17 12.09
C CYS A 27 -2.99 10.55 10.95
N ASN A 28 -3.11 11.84 10.66
CA ASN A 28 -3.89 12.35 9.55
C ASN A 28 -3.11 12.17 8.24
N LEU A 29 -3.43 11.13 7.46
CA LEU A 29 -2.74 10.84 6.20
C LEU A 29 -3.13 11.83 5.09
N GLU A 30 -4.36 12.33 5.07
CA GLU A 30 -4.76 13.33 4.08
C GLU A 30 -3.95 14.62 4.19
N ALA A 31 -3.61 15.04 5.42
CA ALA A 31 -2.76 16.21 5.63
C ALA A 31 -1.35 16.02 5.03
N GLN A 32 -0.81 14.79 5.06
CA GLN A 32 0.52 14.49 4.51
C GLN A 32 0.50 14.34 2.98
N THR A 33 -0.64 14.05 2.39
CA THR A 33 -0.78 13.65 0.99
C THR A 33 -1.51 14.67 0.11
N GLY A 34 -1.90 15.80 0.69
CA GLY A 34 -2.70 16.79 -0.02
C GLY A 34 -4.15 16.34 -0.26
N GLY A 35 -4.74 15.65 0.71
CA GLY A 35 -6.13 15.20 0.69
C GLY A 35 -6.37 13.80 0.12
N LYS A 36 -5.31 13.02 -0.15
CA LYS A 36 -5.45 11.67 -0.66
C LYS A 36 -5.70 10.67 0.47
N ALA A 37 -6.64 9.76 0.25
CA ALA A 37 -6.92 8.64 1.11
C ALA A 37 -6.23 7.35 0.64
N PHE A 38 -6.37 6.27 1.40
CA PHE A 38 -5.91 4.94 1.03
C PHE A 38 -7.07 3.95 0.95
N LEU A 39 -6.90 2.94 0.08
CA LEU A 39 -7.89 1.88 -0.12
C LEU A 39 -7.59 0.65 0.75
N ARG A 40 -6.32 0.30 0.89
CA ARG A 40 -5.86 -0.91 1.60
C ARG A 40 -4.60 -0.63 2.40
N CYS A 41 -4.41 -1.43 3.45
CA CYS A 41 -3.25 -1.39 4.33
C CYS A 41 -2.81 -2.84 4.61
N TRP A 42 -1.51 -3.12 4.48
CA TRP A 42 -0.91 -4.41 4.80
C TRP A 42 0.32 -4.23 5.67
N HIS A 43 0.42 -5.00 6.74
CA HIS A 43 1.62 -5.05 7.56
C HIS A 43 2.75 -5.76 6.82
N ILE A 44 3.96 -5.21 6.87
CA ILE A 44 5.16 -5.81 6.25
C ILE A 44 6.07 -6.37 7.34
N THR A 45 6.60 -5.52 8.18
CA THR A 45 7.54 -5.89 9.25
C THR A 45 7.60 -4.78 10.28
N GLU A 46 7.91 -5.11 11.53
CA GLU A 46 8.00 -4.14 12.63
C GLU A 46 6.80 -3.18 12.65
N ASP A 47 7.02 -1.89 12.48
CA ASP A 47 5.98 -0.84 12.40
C ASP A 47 5.75 -0.32 10.97
N TYR A 48 6.24 -1.04 9.94
CA TYR A 48 6.08 -0.68 8.55
C TYR A 48 4.86 -1.32 7.91
N PHE A 49 4.07 -0.49 7.24
CA PHE A 49 2.85 -0.89 6.53
C PHE A 49 2.92 -0.43 5.08
N LEU A 50 2.44 -1.27 4.16
CA LEU A 50 2.22 -0.92 2.76
C LEU A 50 0.79 -0.41 2.61
N LEU A 51 0.64 0.78 2.02
CA LEU A 51 -0.66 1.36 1.71
C LEU A 51 -0.88 1.41 0.20
N LEU A 52 -2.09 1.06 -0.23
CA LEU A 52 -2.57 1.33 -1.57
C LEU A 52 -3.32 2.66 -1.56
N MET A 53 -2.72 3.67 -2.19
CA MET A 53 -3.19 5.05 -2.15
C MET A 53 -4.00 5.41 -3.38
N TYR A 54 -4.98 6.26 -3.20
CA TYR A 54 -5.65 6.93 -4.32
C TYR A 54 -4.75 8.00 -4.93
N ASP A 55 -4.94 8.24 -6.23
CA ASP A 55 -4.18 9.23 -7.01
C ASP A 55 -4.59 10.69 -6.70
N ARG A 56 -5.80 10.89 -6.17
CA ARG A 56 -6.39 12.19 -5.82
C ARG A 56 -7.32 12.09 -4.62
N SER A 57 -7.86 13.22 -4.18
CA SER A 57 -8.85 13.25 -3.10
C SER A 57 -10.14 12.50 -3.48
N LEU A 58 -10.78 11.87 -2.51
CA LEU A 58 -12.10 11.24 -2.68
C LEU A 58 -13.24 12.25 -2.93
N THR A 59 -12.98 13.55 -2.72
CA THR A 59 -13.92 14.61 -3.07
C THR A 59 -13.91 14.93 -4.57
N GLU A 60 -12.88 14.49 -5.28
CA GLU A 60 -12.78 14.62 -6.74
C GLU A 60 -13.42 13.41 -7.43
N THR A 61 -13.81 13.59 -8.69
CA THR A 61 -14.34 12.50 -9.52
C THR A 61 -13.21 11.74 -10.21
N GLY A 62 -13.42 10.45 -10.49
CA GLY A 62 -12.50 9.63 -11.26
C GLY A 62 -11.20 9.26 -10.52
N PHE A 63 -11.22 9.20 -9.19
CA PHE A 63 -10.08 8.73 -8.41
C PHE A 63 -9.78 7.25 -8.67
N THR A 64 -8.51 6.89 -8.69
CA THR A 64 -8.01 5.54 -8.93
C THR A 64 -6.97 5.19 -7.87
N ALA A 65 -7.00 3.95 -7.36
CA ALA A 65 -5.99 3.45 -6.45
C ALA A 65 -4.82 2.83 -7.24
N ASN A 66 -3.85 3.66 -7.59
CA ASN A 66 -2.73 3.31 -8.47
C ASN A 66 -1.35 3.73 -7.94
N GLN A 67 -1.24 4.04 -6.65
CA GLN A 67 0.01 4.40 -5.99
C GLN A 67 0.24 3.53 -4.76
N LEU A 68 1.50 3.23 -4.46
CA LEU A 68 1.89 2.58 -3.21
C LEU A 68 2.68 3.56 -2.34
N ALA A 69 2.47 3.46 -1.02
CA ALA A 69 3.23 4.20 -0.04
C ALA A 69 3.58 3.31 1.15
N ILE A 70 4.69 3.62 1.80
CA ILE A 70 5.07 3.04 3.08
C ILE A 70 4.64 4.00 4.19
N TYR A 71 3.92 3.46 5.16
CA TYR A 71 3.57 4.12 6.40
C TYR A 71 4.37 3.50 7.54
N GLN A 72 5.07 4.34 8.31
CA GLN A 72 5.77 3.93 9.52
C GLN A 72 4.95 4.30 10.75
N GLY A 73 4.51 3.30 11.50
CA GLY A 73 3.56 3.45 12.60
C GLY A 73 4.11 4.26 13.78
N GLU A 74 5.39 4.10 14.13
CA GLU A 74 5.99 4.80 15.27
C GLU A 74 6.12 6.31 15.01
N THR A 75 6.54 6.68 13.83
CA THR A 75 6.77 8.09 13.46
C THR A 75 5.56 8.77 12.85
N GLY A 76 4.57 7.99 12.39
CA GLY A 76 3.44 8.49 11.62
C GLY A 76 3.80 8.96 10.21
N LYS A 77 5.01 8.68 9.72
CA LYS A 77 5.51 9.14 8.43
C LYS A 77 4.99 8.29 7.29
N LEU A 78 4.52 8.95 6.23
CA LEU A 78 4.16 8.31 4.97
C LEU A 78 5.18 8.70 3.88
N THR A 79 5.65 7.71 3.11
CA THR A 79 6.60 7.90 2.01
C THR A 79 6.13 7.11 0.79
N TYR A 80 5.94 7.77 -0.34
CA TYR A 80 5.57 7.07 -1.57
C TYR A 80 6.69 6.16 -2.05
N VAL A 81 6.29 4.97 -2.53
CA VAL A 81 7.23 3.97 -3.08
C VAL A 81 7.74 4.45 -4.44
N THR A 82 9.07 4.49 -4.57
CA THR A 82 9.76 4.77 -5.84
C THR A 82 10.15 3.47 -6.56
N GLY A 83 10.56 3.55 -7.83
CA GLY A 83 10.98 2.39 -8.61
C GLY A 83 9.84 1.57 -9.22
N LEU A 84 8.58 2.00 -9.04
CA LEU A 84 7.43 1.47 -9.76
C LEU A 84 7.30 2.15 -11.14
N PRO A 85 6.52 1.57 -12.07
CA PRO A 85 6.07 2.28 -13.27
C PRO A 85 5.34 3.58 -12.90
N SER A 86 5.27 4.53 -13.82
CA SER A 86 4.49 5.74 -13.59
C SER A 86 3.00 5.41 -13.36
N ALA A 87 2.35 6.18 -12.50
CA ALA A 87 1.01 5.87 -12.00
C ALA A 87 -0.04 5.81 -13.12
N ASP A 88 0.13 6.56 -14.20
CA ASP A 88 -0.72 6.56 -15.38
C ASP A 88 -0.64 5.26 -16.19
N LEU A 89 0.48 4.53 -16.10
CA LEU A 89 0.65 3.21 -16.72
C LEU A 89 0.15 2.06 -15.83
N ILE A 90 -0.02 2.28 -14.55
CA ILE A 90 -0.48 1.23 -13.63
C ILE A 90 -1.99 1.05 -13.77
N SER A 91 -2.40 -0.11 -14.26
CA SER A 91 -3.82 -0.51 -14.35
C SER A 91 -4.31 -1.26 -13.12
N GLY A 92 -3.43 -1.76 -12.26
CA GLY A 92 -3.80 -2.41 -11.01
C GLY A 92 -2.66 -3.05 -10.25
N PHE A 93 -2.97 -3.40 -9.01
CA PHE A 93 -2.11 -4.17 -8.12
C PHE A 93 -2.76 -5.50 -7.76
N GLY A 94 -1.95 -6.47 -7.33
CA GLY A 94 -2.45 -7.68 -6.71
C GLY A 94 -3.29 -7.38 -5.47
N ASN A 95 -4.22 -8.29 -5.13
CA ASN A 95 -5.13 -8.10 -4.00
C ASN A 95 -4.40 -8.08 -2.66
N THR A 96 -3.30 -8.85 -2.56
CA THR A 96 -2.52 -8.98 -1.33
C THR A 96 -1.05 -9.19 -1.70
N PRO A 97 -0.12 -8.47 -1.08
CA PRO A 97 1.31 -8.75 -1.21
C PRO A 97 1.66 -10.05 -0.48
N TYR A 98 2.67 -10.73 -0.95
CA TYR A 98 3.38 -11.73 -0.17
C TYR A 98 4.46 -11.04 0.65
N VAL A 99 4.59 -11.40 1.93
CA VAL A 99 5.59 -10.79 2.83
C VAL A 99 6.57 -11.86 3.29
N GLU A 100 7.85 -11.62 3.09
CA GLU A 100 8.93 -12.50 3.55
C GLU A 100 10.20 -11.71 3.85
N ASN A 101 10.89 -12.03 4.94
CA ASN A 101 12.18 -11.45 5.34
C ASN A 101 12.18 -9.91 5.40
N GLY A 102 11.07 -9.32 5.84
CA GLY A 102 10.95 -7.86 5.97
C GLY A 102 10.66 -7.12 4.67
N TYR A 103 10.40 -7.81 3.56
CA TYR A 103 10.04 -7.23 2.26
C TYR A 103 8.61 -7.60 1.87
N ALA A 104 7.97 -6.73 1.10
CA ALA A 104 6.72 -7.05 0.44
C ALA A 104 6.95 -7.36 -1.04
N TYR A 105 6.23 -8.35 -1.57
CA TYR A 105 6.24 -8.72 -2.99
C TYR A 105 4.85 -8.48 -3.54
N MET A 106 4.72 -7.45 -4.40
CA MET A 106 3.45 -7.01 -4.95
C MET A 106 3.41 -7.22 -6.46
N ALA A 107 2.33 -7.80 -6.93
CA ALA A 107 2.04 -7.85 -8.36
C ALA A 107 1.60 -6.47 -8.86
N VAL A 108 2.18 -6.03 -9.96
CA VAL A 108 1.85 -4.77 -10.62
C VAL A 108 1.48 -5.07 -12.06
N THR A 109 0.28 -4.68 -12.45
CA THR A 109 -0.23 -4.76 -13.81
C THR A 109 -0.19 -3.38 -14.44
N THR A 110 0.32 -3.31 -15.66
CA THR A 110 0.40 -2.06 -16.42
C THR A 110 -0.43 -2.15 -17.70
N THR A 111 -0.73 -1.01 -18.28
CA THR A 111 -1.41 -0.92 -19.58
C THR A 111 -0.53 -1.41 -20.74
N GLU A 112 0.78 -1.52 -20.51
CA GLU A 112 1.75 -1.97 -21.49
C GLU A 112 2.57 -3.15 -20.94
N GLY A 113 2.78 -4.17 -21.77
CA GLY A 113 3.57 -5.34 -21.42
C GLY A 113 2.88 -6.29 -20.43
N TYR A 114 3.65 -7.22 -19.88
CA TYR A 114 3.17 -8.22 -18.94
C TYR A 114 3.25 -7.75 -17.49
N PRO A 115 2.31 -8.19 -16.62
CA PRO A 115 2.40 -7.98 -15.19
C PRO A 115 3.73 -8.46 -14.62
N SER A 116 4.21 -7.78 -13.59
CA SER A 116 5.48 -8.12 -12.96
C SER A 116 5.35 -8.11 -11.45
N ILE A 117 6.15 -8.93 -10.77
CA ILE A 117 6.26 -8.91 -9.32
C ILE A 117 7.35 -7.92 -8.94
N TYR A 118 7.02 -7.00 -8.05
CA TYR A 118 7.96 -6.04 -7.49
C TYR A 118 8.28 -6.38 -6.05
N LYS A 119 9.57 -6.42 -5.71
CA LYS A 119 10.05 -6.48 -4.33
C LYS A 119 10.13 -5.07 -3.77
N ILE A 120 9.49 -4.82 -2.64
CA ILE A 120 9.40 -3.52 -1.98
C ILE A 120 10.18 -3.56 -0.68
N ASP A 121 11.17 -2.68 -0.57
CA ASP A 121 11.89 -2.39 0.67
C ASP A 121 11.12 -1.33 1.47
N PRO A 122 10.59 -1.65 2.66
CA PRO A 122 9.83 -0.68 3.44
C PRO A 122 10.70 0.42 4.05
N VAL A 123 11.96 0.15 4.36
CA VAL A 123 12.86 1.13 4.98
C VAL A 123 13.23 2.23 3.99
N GLY A 124 13.59 1.84 2.78
CA GLY A 124 13.94 2.78 1.72
C GLY A 124 12.74 3.32 0.93
N ALA A 125 11.56 2.73 1.10
CA ALA A 125 10.38 2.95 0.26
C ALA A 125 10.71 2.80 -1.24
N VAL A 126 11.42 1.72 -1.60
CA VAL A 126 11.90 1.45 -2.95
C VAL A 126 11.38 0.11 -3.46
N ALA A 127 10.83 0.12 -4.66
CA ALA A 127 10.45 -1.09 -5.39
C ALA A 127 11.52 -1.47 -6.42
N THR A 128 11.83 -2.76 -6.49
CA THR A 128 12.70 -3.34 -7.52
C THR A 128 11.90 -4.31 -8.35
N LYS A 129 11.93 -4.15 -9.67
CA LYS A 129 11.25 -5.04 -10.59
C LYS A 129 11.87 -6.44 -10.54
N GLY A 130 11.04 -7.44 -10.33
CA GLY A 130 11.39 -8.85 -10.40
C GLY A 130 10.89 -9.50 -11.68
N VAL A 131 10.36 -10.71 -11.57
CA VAL A 131 9.90 -11.52 -12.70
C VAL A 131 8.65 -10.92 -13.35
N SER A 132 8.64 -10.92 -14.69
CA SER A 132 7.42 -10.66 -15.49
C SER A 132 6.77 -11.99 -15.85
N ILE A 133 5.44 -12.04 -15.85
CA ILE A 133 4.66 -13.24 -16.08
C ILE A 133 3.71 -12.99 -17.24
N GLU A 134 3.73 -13.87 -18.24
CA GLU A 134 2.80 -13.80 -19.38
C GLU A 134 1.38 -14.15 -18.91
N ALA A 135 0.66 -13.10 -18.54
CA ALA A 135 -0.71 -13.15 -18.04
C ALA A 135 -1.40 -11.81 -18.29
N THR A 136 -2.72 -11.77 -18.20
CA THR A 136 -3.47 -10.49 -18.24
C THR A 136 -3.33 -9.72 -16.94
N GLN A 137 -3.35 -10.42 -15.81
CA GLN A 137 -3.16 -9.85 -14.47
C GLN A 137 -2.66 -10.92 -13.49
N ILE A 138 -2.12 -10.48 -12.36
CA ILE A 138 -1.72 -11.34 -11.26
C ILE A 138 -2.48 -10.87 -10.02
N SER A 139 -3.36 -11.72 -9.49
CA SER A 139 -4.21 -11.37 -8.34
C SER A 139 -3.49 -11.52 -7.00
N GLY A 140 -2.48 -12.37 -6.91
CA GLY A 140 -1.75 -12.62 -5.67
C GLY A 140 -0.41 -13.28 -5.90
N VAL A 141 0.44 -13.20 -4.89
CA VAL A 141 1.76 -13.82 -4.83
C VAL A 141 1.81 -14.67 -3.57
N GLY A 142 2.43 -15.83 -3.66
CA GLY A 142 2.61 -16.73 -2.52
C GLY A 142 3.81 -17.64 -2.71
N LYS A 143 4.28 -18.22 -1.60
CA LYS A 143 5.35 -19.22 -1.58
C LYS A 143 4.76 -20.57 -1.20
N LEU A 144 5.02 -21.56 -2.00
CA LEU A 144 4.68 -22.94 -1.65
C LEU A 144 5.65 -23.44 -0.56
N GLN A 145 5.08 -23.99 0.50
CA GLN A 145 5.87 -24.69 1.52
C GLN A 145 6.06 -26.14 1.08
N PRO A 146 7.29 -26.69 1.22
CA PRO A 146 7.47 -28.14 1.03
C PRO A 146 6.57 -28.90 2.02
N GLN A 147 5.85 -29.89 1.53
CA GLN A 147 5.19 -30.85 2.44
C GLN A 147 6.27 -31.79 2.98
N ASN A 148 6.45 -31.80 4.29
CA ASN A 148 7.28 -32.79 4.99
C ASN A 148 6.55 -34.12 5.07
#